data_6c02844179e1b09f9cb1f28c58a8c802
#
_entry.id   6c02844179e1b09f9cb1f28c58a8c802
#
_cell.length_a   1.000
_cell.length_b   1.000
_cell.length_c   1.000
_cell.angle_alpha   90.00
_cell.angle_beta   90.00
_cell.angle_gamma   90.00
#
_symmetry.space_group_name_H-M   'P 1'
#
loop_
_entity.id
_entity.type
_entity.pdbx_description
1 polymer ?
#
loop_
_entity_poly.entity_id
_entity_poly.type
_entity_poly.pdbx_seq_one_letter_code
_entity_poly.pdbx_strand_id
1 'polypeptide(L)'
;LYERMGEEIAARGGIIRLHELVREIRPVPGGLAVRTRSGEEIFQRVLFTPSVPMLLQTVPSLPDGYRAFLSRIPYQANITMVLGLERSLSPYYWLNITDPDSPFVAVIEHTNLFRDPDYGGLIPVYLSRYLSPDHPFYTMKVPALRERFLSHLEQLFPHFHREWIQSFTFSKAEYAQPVIGLHYSKNKPSFQTPVEGLFLCTMVQIYPEDRGMNYSIKCAEELLCALGELERLTA
;
A
#
# COMPACT_ATOMS: atom_id res chain seq x y z
N LEU A 1 -2.60 -5.45 -15.50
CA LEU A 1 -2.24 -4.04 -15.54
C LEU A 1 -0.76 -3.83 -15.23
N TYR A 2 -0.25 -4.25 -14.08
CA TYR A 2 1.16 -4.01 -13.67
C TYR A 2 2.18 -4.64 -14.63
N GLU A 3 1.92 -5.84 -15.13
CA GLU A 3 2.76 -6.49 -16.15
C GLU A 3 2.84 -5.64 -17.41
N ARG A 4 1.69 -5.17 -17.91
CA ARG A 4 1.64 -4.29 -19.07
C ARG A 4 2.36 -2.96 -18.85
N MET A 5 2.25 -2.37 -17.66
CA MET A 5 3.02 -1.17 -17.31
C MET A 5 4.53 -1.46 -17.30
N GLY A 6 4.94 -2.62 -16.79
CA GLY A 6 6.34 -3.04 -16.80
C GLY A 6 6.91 -3.20 -18.21
N GLU A 7 6.16 -3.84 -19.09
CA GLU A 7 6.51 -3.99 -20.51
C GLU A 7 6.68 -2.62 -21.19
N GLU A 8 5.77 -1.69 -20.95
CA GLU A 8 5.80 -0.35 -21.54
C GLU A 8 6.99 0.47 -21.02
N ILE A 9 7.31 0.38 -19.73
CA ILE A 9 8.50 1.02 -19.15
C ILE A 9 9.77 0.48 -19.84
N ALA A 10 9.88 -0.84 -19.98
CA ALA A 10 11.03 -1.46 -20.61
C ALA A 10 11.13 -1.09 -22.11
N ALA A 11 10.02 -1.05 -22.82
CA ALA A 11 9.95 -0.65 -24.23
C ALA A 11 10.43 0.79 -24.45
N ARG A 12 10.25 1.66 -23.47
CA ARG A 12 10.74 3.06 -23.46
C ARG A 12 12.16 3.20 -22.92
N GLY A 13 12.87 2.12 -22.68
CA GLY A 13 14.25 2.12 -22.20
C GLY A 13 14.40 2.28 -20.67
N GLY A 14 13.28 2.23 -19.93
CA GLY A 14 13.32 2.23 -18.47
C GLY A 14 13.80 0.88 -17.91
N ILE A 15 14.41 0.92 -16.73
CA ILE A 15 14.93 -0.29 -16.06
C ILE A 15 14.12 -0.54 -14.79
N ILE A 16 13.56 -1.74 -14.66
CA ILE A 16 12.89 -2.21 -13.44
C ILE A 16 13.80 -3.22 -12.75
N ARG A 17 14.13 -2.97 -11.49
CA ARG A 17 14.92 -3.88 -10.65
C ARG A 17 14.06 -4.40 -9.53
N LEU A 18 13.67 -5.66 -9.62
CA LEU A 18 12.92 -6.36 -8.57
C LEU A 18 13.89 -6.95 -7.54
N HIS A 19 13.38 -7.17 -6.32
CA HIS A 19 14.14 -7.72 -5.19
C HIS A 19 15.36 -6.87 -4.79
N GLU A 20 15.36 -5.57 -5.14
CA GLU A 20 16.42 -4.62 -4.89
C GLU A 20 16.00 -3.63 -3.79
N LEU A 21 16.33 -3.96 -2.54
CA LEU A 21 15.99 -3.10 -1.40
C LEU A 21 16.92 -1.89 -1.34
N VAL A 22 16.34 -0.69 -1.45
CA VAL A 22 17.05 0.57 -1.17
C VAL A 22 17.25 0.71 0.34
N ARG A 23 18.52 0.80 0.75
CA ARG A 23 18.92 0.90 2.16
C ARG A 23 19.17 2.32 2.62
N GLU A 24 19.67 3.15 1.74
CA GLU A 24 20.02 4.54 2.03
C GLU A 24 19.98 5.41 0.78
N ILE A 25 19.54 6.64 0.96
CA ILE A 25 19.63 7.71 -0.02
C ILE A 25 20.30 8.89 0.66
N ARG A 26 21.38 9.41 0.08
CA ARG A 26 22.14 10.53 0.66
C ARG A 26 22.61 11.50 -0.43
N PRO A 27 22.68 12.81 -0.12
CA PRO A 27 23.28 13.80 -1.02
C PRO A 27 24.77 13.53 -1.23
N VAL A 28 25.21 13.69 -2.48
CA VAL A 28 26.60 13.62 -2.88
C VAL A 28 26.88 14.65 -3.97
N PRO A 29 28.15 14.99 -4.28
CA PRO A 29 28.44 15.79 -5.46
C PRO A 29 27.85 15.18 -6.72
N GLY A 30 27.03 15.94 -7.45
CA GLY A 30 26.38 15.50 -8.68
C GLY A 30 25.00 14.86 -8.52
N GLY A 31 24.44 14.76 -7.29
CA GLY A 31 23.08 14.27 -7.08
C GLY A 31 22.85 13.52 -5.77
N LEU A 32 22.15 12.42 -5.86
CA LEU A 32 21.76 11.55 -4.74
C LEU A 32 22.34 10.14 -4.95
N ALA A 33 23.16 9.69 -4.02
CA ALA A 33 23.61 8.30 -4.00
C ALA A 33 22.49 7.41 -3.41
N VAL A 34 22.09 6.42 -4.18
CA VAL A 34 21.11 5.41 -3.79
C VAL A 34 21.86 4.10 -3.55
N ARG A 35 21.90 3.66 -2.30
CA ARG A 35 22.55 2.43 -1.89
C ARG A 35 21.57 1.29 -1.76
N THR A 36 21.83 0.22 -2.45
CA THR A 36 21.05 -1.01 -2.41
C THR A 36 21.90 -2.17 -1.88
N ARG A 37 21.38 -3.38 -2.01
CA ARG A 37 22.13 -4.60 -1.70
C ARG A 37 23.21 -4.88 -2.76
N SER A 38 22.95 -4.53 -4.01
CA SER A 38 23.83 -4.81 -5.16
C SER A 38 24.92 -3.77 -5.38
N GLY A 39 24.83 -2.60 -4.71
CA GLY A 39 25.81 -1.52 -4.86
C GLY A 39 25.21 -0.14 -4.60
N GLU A 40 25.94 0.87 -5.10
CA GLU A 40 25.55 2.28 -5.00
C GLU A 40 25.59 2.93 -6.38
N GLU A 41 24.55 3.70 -6.71
CA GLU A 41 24.44 4.48 -7.94
C GLU A 41 24.05 5.92 -7.63
N ILE A 42 24.47 6.86 -8.49
CA ILE A 42 24.17 8.30 -8.32
C ILE A 42 23.12 8.71 -9.33
N PHE A 43 22.06 9.37 -8.84
CA PHE A 43 20.96 9.90 -9.64
C PHE A 43 20.80 11.40 -9.42
N GLN A 44 20.49 12.14 -10.46
CA GLN A 44 20.20 13.57 -10.35
C GLN A 44 18.89 13.85 -9.60
N ARG A 45 17.90 12.96 -9.76
CA ARG A 45 16.59 13.05 -9.12
C ARG A 45 16.15 11.68 -8.60
N VAL A 46 15.54 11.68 -7.43
CA VAL A 46 14.94 10.48 -6.82
C VAL A 46 13.51 10.78 -6.45
N LEU A 47 12.56 9.99 -6.95
CA LEU A 47 11.17 10.04 -6.58
C LEU A 47 10.90 8.93 -5.55
N PHE A 48 10.69 9.32 -4.29
CA PHE A 48 10.43 8.37 -3.21
C PHE A 48 8.92 8.10 -3.12
N THR A 49 8.50 6.88 -3.41
CA THR A 49 7.09 6.48 -3.45
C THR A 49 6.62 5.59 -2.30
N PRO A 50 7.51 4.94 -1.50
CA PRO A 50 7.10 4.18 -0.33
C PRO A 50 6.53 5.07 0.80
N SER A 51 6.11 4.45 1.91
CA SER A 51 5.54 5.18 3.05
C SER A 51 6.52 6.17 3.71
N VAL A 52 5.98 7.20 4.36
CA VAL A 52 6.79 8.21 5.08
C VAL A 52 7.70 7.60 6.16
N PRO A 53 7.27 6.63 6.98
CA PRO A 53 8.19 5.98 7.91
C PRO A 53 9.40 5.33 7.22
N MET A 54 9.23 4.77 6.03
CA MET A 54 10.36 4.24 5.24
C MET A 54 11.28 5.35 4.74
N LEU A 55 10.75 6.53 4.35
CA LEU A 55 11.58 7.68 3.99
C LEU A 55 12.48 8.10 5.17
N LEU A 56 11.88 8.19 6.37
CA LEU A 56 12.61 8.57 7.59
C LEU A 56 13.75 7.59 7.95
N GLN A 57 13.60 6.32 7.59
CA GLN A 57 14.63 5.29 7.77
C GLN A 57 15.69 5.33 6.66
N THR A 58 15.26 5.58 5.42
CA THR A 58 16.11 5.46 4.22
C THR A 58 16.93 6.73 3.96
N VAL A 59 16.46 7.89 4.42
CA VAL A 59 17.12 9.20 4.19
C VAL A 59 17.57 9.83 5.51
N PRO A 60 18.74 9.46 6.04
CA PRO A 60 19.22 9.99 7.32
C PRO A 60 19.55 11.49 7.26
N SER A 61 19.85 12.02 6.08
CA SER A 61 20.18 13.43 5.84
C SER A 61 19.01 14.41 5.81
N LEU A 62 17.78 13.94 6.06
CA LEU A 62 16.63 14.85 6.19
C LEU A 62 16.83 15.81 7.38
N PRO A 63 16.57 17.13 7.21
CA PRO A 63 16.65 18.10 8.30
C PRO A 63 15.72 17.74 9.47
N ASP A 64 16.17 17.95 10.71
CA ASP A 64 15.44 17.56 11.91
C ASP A 64 14.01 18.12 11.97
N GLY A 65 13.80 19.38 11.58
CA GLY A 65 12.48 19.99 11.52
C GLY A 65 11.53 19.29 10.54
N TYR A 66 12.04 18.85 9.40
CA TYR A 66 11.26 18.12 8.41
C TYR A 66 10.98 16.67 8.86
N ARG A 67 11.97 16.01 9.47
CA ARG A 67 11.78 14.70 10.12
C ARG A 67 10.68 14.77 11.18
N ALA A 68 10.74 15.76 12.07
CA ALA A 68 9.73 15.97 13.11
C ALA A 68 8.34 16.26 12.53
N PHE A 69 8.25 17.01 11.44
CA PHE A 69 7.00 17.26 10.72
C PHE A 69 6.41 15.95 10.16
N LEU A 70 7.18 15.18 9.44
CA LEU A 70 6.75 13.92 8.83
C LEU A 70 6.39 12.84 9.86
N SER A 71 7.11 12.78 10.99
CA SER A 71 6.86 11.83 12.08
C SER A 71 5.51 12.04 12.79
N ARG A 72 4.85 13.18 12.57
CA ARG A 72 3.50 13.46 13.10
C ARG A 72 2.39 12.78 12.29
N ILE A 73 2.70 12.19 11.15
CA ILE A 73 1.72 11.50 10.32
C ILE A 73 1.63 10.04 10.79
N PRO A 74 0.61 9.68 11.57
CA PRO A 74 0.48 8.31 12.04
C PRO A 74 0.00 7.40 10.91
N TYR A 75 0.29 6.10 11.05
CA TYR A 75 -0.13 5.08 10.11
C TYR A 75 -0.93 3.99 10.81
N GLN A 76 -1.91 3.46 10.12
CA GLN A 76 -2.57 2.22 10.49
C GLN A 76 -1.91 1.05 9.76
N ALA A 77 -1.75 -0.05 10.47
CA ALA A 77 -1.46 -1.34 9.88
C ALA A 77 -2.74 -1.97 9.30
N ASN A 78 -2.55 -2.95 8.46
CA ASN A 78 -3.65 -3.78 7.93
C ASN A 78 -3.28 -5.25 8.05
N ILE A 79 -4.29 -6.05 8.34
CA ILE A 79 -4.27 -7.49 8.18
C ILE A 79 -5.37 -7.89 7.20
N THR A 80 -5.03 -8.72 6.24
CA THR A 80 -5.98 -9.22 5.25
C THR A 80 -5.78 -10.72 5.04
N MET A 81 -6.87 -11.46 5.13
CA MET A 81 -6.96 -12.85 4.70
C MET A 81 -7.76 -12.89 3.40
N VAL A 82 -7.23 -13.55 2.40
CA VAL A 82 -7.94 -13.84 1.14
C VAL A 82 -8.17 -15.32 1.06
N LEU A 83 -9.43 -15.71 0.89
CA LEU A 83 -9.87 -17.08 0.70
C LEU A 83 -10.34 -17.25 -0.74
N GLY A 84 -9.95 -18.34 -1.41
CA GLY A 84 -10.61 -18.79 -2.62
C GLY A 84 -11.63 -19.86 -2.23
N LEU A 85 -12.92 -19.56 -2.34
CA LEU A 85 -14.01 -20.45 -1.96
C LEU A 85 -14.66 -21.11 -3.19
N GLU A 86 -15.16 -22.32 -3.01
CA GLU A 86 -16.00 -23.01 -4.04
C GLU A 86 -17.43 -22.47 -4.10
N ARG A 87 -17.91 -21.88 -3.03
CA ARG A 87 -19.30 -21.40 -2.89
C ARG A 87 -19.33 -20.01 -2.30
N SER A 88 -20.37 -19.24 -2.70
CA SER A 88 -20.65 -17.90 -2.22
C SER A 88 -21.08 -17.91 -0.75
N LEU A 89 -20.65 -16.91 -0.01
CA LEU A 89 -21.08 -16.64 1.37
C LEU A 89 -22.38 -15.83 1.39
N SER A 90 -22.55 -14.90 0.44
CA SER A 90 -23.68 -13.99 0.41
C SER A 90 -23.88 -13.38 -0.98
N PRO A 91 -25.03 -12.76 -1.28
CA PRO A 91 -25.24 -12.04 -2.53
C PRO A 91 -24.59 -10.66 -2.55
N TYR A 92 -23.93 -10.24 -1.46
CA TYR A 92 -23.40 -8.87 -1.32
C TYR A 92 -21.92 -8.81 -1.66
N TYR A 93 -21.53 -7.78 -2.41
CA TYR A 93 -20.12 -7.49 -2.70
C TYR A 93 -19.35 -7.12 -1.45
N TRP A 94 -19.91 -6.22 -0.62
CA TRP A 94 -19.25 -5.65 0.55
C TRP A 94 -20.17 -5.69 1.76
N LEU A 95 -19.67 -6.26 2.86
CA LEU A 95 -20.31 -6.27 4.17
C LEU A 95 -19.40 -5.62 5.19
N ASN A 96 -19.89 -4.59 5.87
CA ASN A 96 -19.22 -4.04 7.05
C ASN A 96 -19.64 -4.86 8.28
N ILE A 97 -18.65 -5.30 9.05
CA ILE A 97 -18.87 -6.05 10.29
C ILE A 97 -18.71 -5.09 11.46
N THR A 98 -19.80 -4.84 12.16
CA THR A 98 -19.86 -3.90 13.28
C THR A 98 -19.69 -4.56 14.65
N ASP A 99 -19.57 -5.88 14.69
CA ASP A 99 -19.26 -6.62 15.91
C ASP A 99 -17.87 -6.22 16.43
N PRO A 100 -17.77 -5.64 17.66
CA PRO A 100 -16.50 -5.18 18.22
C PRO A 100 -15.50 -6.32 18.44
N ASP A 101 -15.97 -7.54 18.67
CA ASP A 101 -15.14 -8.73 18.90
C ASP A 101 -14.68 -9.41 17.60
N SER A 102 -15.19 -8.96 16.45
CA SER A 102 -14.79 -9.49 15.16
C SER A 102 -13.30 -9.25 14.88
N PRO A 103 -12.57 -10.25 14.39
CA PRO A 103 -11.16 -10.08 14.01
C PRO A 103 -10.99 -9.35 12.68
N PHE A 104 -12.07 -9.11 11.92
CA PHE A 104 -12.10 -8.35 10.68
C PHE A 104 -13.32 -7.40 10.67
N VAL A 105 -13.24 -6.30 9.95
CA VAL A 105 -14.29 -5.28 9.85
C VAL A 105 -14.96 -5.26 8.48
N ALA A 106 -14.43 -6.01 7.53
CA ALA A 106 -15.00 -6.14 6.19
C ALA A 106 -14.94 -7.58 5.70
N VAL A 107 -16.02 -8.00 5.04
CA VAL A 107 -16.11 -9.20 4.21
C VAL A 107 -16.41 -8.74 2.79
N ILE A 108 -15.51 -9.00 1.85
CA ILE A 108 -15.67 -8.58 0.46
C ILE A 108 -15.66 -9.82 -0.42
N GLU A 109 -16.81 -10.12 -1.02
CA GLU A 109 -16.95 -11.19 -1.99
C GLU A 109 -16.88 -10.63 -3.40
N HIS A 110 -15.68 -10.69 -3.99
CA HIS A 110 -15.34 -9.93 -5.21
C HIS A 110 -16.19 -10.32 -6.43
N THR A 111 -16.55 -11.57 -6.55
CA THR A 111 -17.35 -12.09 -7.68
C THR A 111 -18.78 -11.56 -7.73
N ASN A 112 -19.28 -10.97 -6.66
CA ASN A 112 -20.58 -10.28 -6.65
C ASN A 112 -20.53 -8.89 -7.31
N LEU A 113 -19.32 -8.33 -7.52
CA LEU A 113 -19.10 -7.13 -8.31
C LEU A 113 -18.60 -7.46 -9.71
N PHE A 114 -17.59 -8.32 -9.81
CA PHE A 114 -16.91 -8.65 -11.06
C PHE A 114 -16.48 -10.11 -11.08
N ARG A 115 -16.84 -10.82 -12.14
CA ARG A 115 -16.46 -12.22 -12.37
C ARG A 115 -15.36 -12.27 -13.39
N ASP A 116 -14.23 -12.88 -13.03
CA ASP A 116 -13.09 -13.07 -13.90
C ASP A 116 -12.83 -14.56 -14.13
N PRO A 117 -12.69 -15.00 -15.39
CA PRO A 117 -12.30 -16.37 -15.71
C PRO A 117 -10.98 -16.80 -15.06
N ASP A 118 -10.07 -15.87 -14.84
CA ASP A 118 -8.75 -16.11 -14.24
C ASP A 118 -8.82 -16.52 -12.76
N TYR A 119 -9.99 -16.37 -12.12
CA TYR A 119 -10.21 -16.91 -10.76
C TYR A 119 -10.38 -18.43 -10.72
N GLY A 120 -10.33 -19.12 -11.88
CA GLY A 120 -10.41 -20.58 -11.95
C GLY A 120 -11.71 -21.17 -11.39
N GLY A 121 -12.81 -20.39 -11.43
CA GLY A 121 -14.10 -20.76 -10.86
C GLY A 121 -14.22 -20.56 -9.35
N LEU A 122 -13.16 -20.11 -8.69
CA LEU A 122 -13.19 -19.79 -7.26
C LEU A 122 -13.80 -18.40 -7.00
N ILE A 123 -14.28 -18.24 -5.79
CA ILE A 123 -14.85 -16.99 -5.27
C ILE A 123 -13.83 -16.36 -4.32
N PRO A 124 -13.12 -15.29 -4.73
CA PRO A 124 -12.23 -14.56 -3.84
C PRO A 124 -13.02 -13.81 -2.76
N VAL A 125 -12.75 -14.15 -1.50
CA VAL A 125 -13.32 -13.49 -0.33
C VAL A 125 -12.20 -12.85 0.48
N TYR A 126 -12.30 -11.54 0.69
CA TYR A 126 -11.34 -10.77 1.48
C TYR A 126 -11.92 -10.51 2.86
N LEU A 127 -11.18 -10.85 3.89
CA LEU A 127 -11.46 -10.53 5.29
C LEU A 127 -10.38 -9.57 5.75
N SER A 128 -10.74 -8.33 6.02
CA SER A 128 -9.76 -7.26 6.23
C SER A 128 -10.04 -6.43 7.48
N ARG A 129 -8.96 -5.96 8.13
CA ARG A 129 -9.02 -5.03 9.25
C ARG A 129 -7.84 -4.08 9.26
N TYR A 130 -8.13 -2.78 9.35
CA TYR A 130 -7.15 -1.77 9.77
C TYR A 130 -7.06 -1.74 11.29
N LEU A 131 -5.85 -1.58 11.82
CA LEU A 131 -5.59 -1.60 13.26
C LEU A 131 -4.26 -0.91 13.59
N SER A 132 -4.03 -0.63 14.87
CA SER A 132 -2.69 -0.19 15.31
C SER A 132 -1.66 -1.31 15.15
N PRO A 133 -0.40 -1.01 14.80
CA PRO A 133 0.68 -2.02 14.82
C PRO A 133 0.85 -2.73 16.17
N ASP A 134 0.47 -2.08 17.27
CA ASP A 134 0.54 -2.65 18.63
C ASP A 134 -0.66 -3.54 18.98
N HIS A 135 -1.66 -3.63 18.10
CA HIS A 135 -2.86 -4.43 18.36
C HIS A 135 -2.51 -5.92 18.44
N PRO A 136 -3.09 -6.69 19.40
CA PRO A 136 -2.79 -8.11 19.57
C PRO A 136 -2.94 -8.96 18.30
N PHE A 137 -3.91 -8.65 17.44
CA PHE A 137 -4.06 -9.36 16.17
C PHE A 137 -2.91 -9.11 15.19
N TYR A 138 -2.28 -7.93 15.22
CA TYR A 138 -1.13 -7.66 14.35
C TYR A 138 0.11 -8.47 14.77
N THR A 139 0.33 -8.63 16.07
CA THR A 139 1.46 -9.40 16.62
C THR A 139 1.22 -10.91 16.65
N MET A 140 -0.04 -11.34 16.58
CA MET A 140 -0.43 -12.74 16.62
C MET A 140 0.19 -13.54 15.46
N LYS A 141 0.59 -14.80 15.73
CA LYS A 141 1.09 -15.71 14.70
C LYS A 141 -0.02 -16.07 13.71
N VAL A 142 0.34 -16.18 12.42
CA VAL A 142 -0.62 -16.43 11.33
C VAL A 142 -1.54 -17.63 11.56
N PRO A 143 -1.07 -18.82 12.05
CA PRO A 143 -1.98 -19.95 12.30
C PRO A 143 -3.08 -19.64 13.32
N ALA A 144 -2.74 -18.97 14.41
CA ALA A 144 -3.70 -18.61 15.45
C ALA A 144 -4.69 -17.54 14.96
N LEU A 145 -4.19 -16.58 14.20
CA LEU A 145 -5.03 -15.53 13.61
C LEU A 145 -5.98 -16.11 12.56
N ARG A 146 -5.49 -17.03 11.71
CA ARG A 146 -6.32 -17.78 10.75
C ARG A 146 -7.48 -18.46 11.43
N GLU A 147 -7.19 -19.21 12.51
CA GLU A 147 -8.22 -19.92 13.25
C GLU A 147 -9.29 -18.96 13.78
N ARG A 148 -8.87 -17.83 14.35
CA ARG A 148 -9.78 -16.82 14.87
C ARG A 148 -10.67 -16.20 13.78
N PHE A 149 -10.09 -15.94 12.59
CA PHE A 149 -10.85 -15.43 11.44
C PHE A 149 -11.89 -16.45 10.96
N LEU A 150 -11.48 -17.71 10.80
CA LEU A 150 -12.37 -18.77 10.31
C LEU A 150 -13.49 -19.07 11.32
N SER A 151 -13.18 -19.16 12.61
CA SER A 151 -14.21 -19.38 13.65
C SER A 151 -15.23 -18.26 13.71
N HIS A 152 -14.81 -17.00 13.49
CA HIS A 152 -15.74 -15.88 13.42
C HIS A 152 -16.54 -15.87 12.11
N LEU A 153 -15.93 -16.28 11.00
CA LEU A 153 -16.63 -16.43 9.72
C LEU A 153 -17.76 -17.48 9.80
N GLU A 154 -17.50 -18.60 10.48
CA GLU A 154 -18.51 -19.65 10.76
C GLU A 154 -19.69 -19.13 11.59
N GLN A 155 -19.43 -18.23 12.54
CA GLN A 155 -20.49 -17.58 13.32
C GLN A 155 -21.36 -16.63 12.49
N LEU A 156 -20.72 -15.84 11.60
CA LEU A 156 -21.41 -14.88 10.73
C LEU A 156 -22.19 -15.57 9.60
N PHE A 157 -21.68 -16.68 9.11
CA PHE A 157 -22.24 -17.44 7.99
C PHE A 157 -22.43 -18.90 8.41
N PRO A 158 -23.54 -19.29 9.07
CA PRO A 158 -23.74 -20.66 9.57
C PRO A 158 -23.76 -21.74 8.49
N HIS A 159 -23.94 -21.36 7.22
CA HIS A 159 -23.90 -22.26 6.08
C HIS A 159 -22.49 -22.41 5.48
N PHE A 160 -21.51 -21.60 5.95
CA PHE A 160 -20.12 -21.72 5.52
C PHE A 160 -19.49 -22.99 6.10
N HIS A 161 -18.74 -23.73 5.26
CA HIS A 161 -17.95 -24.88 5.66
C HIS A 161 -16.50 -24.68 5.24
N ARG A 162 -15.55 -24.97 6.15
CA ARG A 162 -14.11 -24.84 5.89
C ARG A 162 -13.62 -25.63 4.68
N GLU A 163 -14.31 -26.69 4.34
CA GLU A 163 -14.05 -27.54 3.16
C GLU A 163 -14.19 -26.79 1.84
N TRP A 164 -14.93 -25.66 1.82
CA TRP A 164 -15.04 -24.81 0.63
C TRP A 164 -13.78 -24.03 0.32
N ILE A 165 -12.80 -23.98 1.27
CA ILE A 165 -11.56 -23.22 1.10
C ILE A 165 -10.59 -24.03 0.23
N GLN A 166 -10.38 -23.58 -1.00
CA GLN A 166 -9.43 -24.14 -1.93
C GLN A 166 -8.08 -23.43 -1.93
N SER A 167 -8.07 -22.16 -1.56
CA SER A 167 -6.84 -21.39 -1.45
C SER A 167 -6.91 -20.41 -0.27
N PHE A 168 -5.72 -20.06 0.23
CA PHE A 168 -5.57 -19.18 1.38
C PHE A 168 -4.32 -18.33 1.21
N THR A 169 -4.47 -17.02 1.35
CA THR A 169 -3.36 -16.07 1.44
C THR A 169 -3.58 -15.15 2.63
N PHE A 170 -2.52 -14.81 3.31
CA PHE A 170 -2.56 -13.89 4.44
C PHE A 170 -1.46 -12.86 4.32
N SER A 171 -1.80 -11.59 4.48
CA SER A 171 -0.86 -10.47 4.43
C SER A 171 -1.00 -9.57 5.65
N LYS A 172 0.13 -8.98 6.04
CA LYS A 172 0.24 -7.92 7.03
C LYS A 172 1.01 -6.76 6.41
N ALA A 173 0.50 -5.55 6.55
CA ALA A 173 1.16 -4.33 6.12
C ALA A 173 1.23 -3.37 7.31
N GLU A 174 2.45 -3.02 7.74
CA GLU A 174 2.65 -2.13 8.89
C GLU A 174 2.21 -0.70 8.59
N TYR A 175 2.56 -0.21 7.41
CA TYR A 175 2.25 1.16 6.96
C TYR A 175 1.20 1.14 5.86
N ALA A 176 0.04 0.55 6.14
CA ALA A 176 -0.99 0.32 5.14
C ALA A 176 -1.70 1.61 4.73
N GLN A 177 -1.94 2.51 5.70
CA GLN A 177 -2.66 3.75 5.42
C GLN A 177 -2.28 4.87 6.38
N PRO A 178 -1.95 6.09 5.90
CA PRO A 178 -1.79 7.25 6.77
C PRO A 178 -3.12 7.66 7.37
N VAL A 179 -3.10 8.04 8.65
CA VAL A 179 -4.27 8.58 9.35
C VAL A 179 -4.31 10.09 9.14
N ILE A 180 -5.37 10.55 8.51
CA ILE A 180 -5.55 11.95 8.16
C ILE A 180 -6.19 12.70 9.33
N GLY A 181 -5.46 13.68 9.87
CA GLY A 181 -5.92 14.52 10.97
C GLY A 181 -6.74 15.73 10.49
N LEU A 182 -7.20 16.53 11.46
CA LEU A 182 -7.88 17.79 11.15
C LEU A 182 -6.96 18.78 10.45
N HIS A 183 -7.54 19.60 9.58
CA HIS A 183 -6.82 20.62 8.80
C HIS A 183 -5.66 20.09 7.96
N TYR A 184 -5.77 18.84 7.50
CA TYR A 184 -4.70 18.17 6.77
C TYR A 184 -4.26 18.89 5.49
N SER A 185 -5.16 19.59 4.79
CA SER A 185 -4.82 20.41 3.62
C SER A 185 -3.72 21.45 3.89
N LYS A 186 -3.60 21.92 5.15
CA LYS A 186 -2.55 22.86 5.58
C LYS A 186 -1.26 22.16 6.02
N ASN A 187 -1.35 20.87 6.34
CA ASN A 187 -0.27 20.06 6.89
C ASN A 187 0.13 18.92 5.94
N LYS A 188 -0.43 18.89 4.74
CA LYS A 188 -0.07 17.90 3.71
C LYS A 188 1.37 18.14 3.24
N PRO A 189 2.26 17.14 3.24
CA PRO A 189 3.61 17.30 2.71
C PRO A 189 3.58 17.69 1.23
N SER A 190 4.49 18.59 0.83
CA SER A 190 4.70 18.91 -0.59
C SER A 190 5.45 17.78 -1.30
N PHE A 191 5.41 17.79 -2.63
CA PHE A 191 6.22 16.87 -3.43
C PHE A 191 7.73 17.13 -3.25
N GLN A 192 8.12 18.39 -3.18
CA GLN A 192 9.51 18.78 -2.98
C GLN A 192 9.90 18.62 -1.51
N THR A 193 11.00 17.89 -1.27
CA THR A 193 11.60 17.79 0.06
C THR A 193 12.68 18.86 0.25
N PRO A 194 13.16 19.10 1.48
CA PRO A 194 14.31 19.99 1.72
C PRO A 194 15.65 19.46 1.18
N VAL A 195 15.71 18.21 0.76
CA VAL A 195 16.90 17.59 0.14
C VAL A 195 16.82 17.80 -1.35
N GLU A 196 17.79 18.52 -1.93
CA GLU A 196 17.83 18.81 -3.35
C GLU A 196 17.81 17.51 -4.18
N GLY A 197 16.98 17.47 -5.23
CA GLY A 197 16.82 16.31 -6.10
C GLY A 197 15.96 15.18 -5.53
N LEU A 198 15.55 15.24 -4.24
CA LEU A 198 14.66 14.25 -3.63
C LEU A 198 13.22 14.74 -3.59
N PHE A 199 12.32 13.96 -4.19
CA PHE A 199 10.89 14.23 -4.22
C PHE A 199 10.11 13.12 -3.50
N LEU A 200 9.02 13.50 -2.84
CA LEU A 200 8.11 12.60 -2.15
C LEU A 200 6.80 12.50 -2.95
N CYS A 201 6.41 11.29 -3.35
CA CYS A 201 5.12 11.04 -4.02
C CYS A 201 4.48 9.77 -3.43
N THR A 202 3.72 9.93 -2.36
CA THR A 202 3.17 8.81 -1.60
C THR A 202 1.70 9.05 -1.28
N MET A 203 1.05 8.09 -0.64
CA MET A 203 -0.35 8.20 -0.22
C MET A 203 -0.65 9.41 0.68
N VAL A 204 0.34 10.02 1.33
CA VAL A 204 0.12 11.21 2.17
C VAL A 204 -0.22 12.45 1.37
N GLN A 205 0.08 12.51 0.07
CA GLN A 205 -0.32 13.63 -0.80
C GLN A 205 -1.75 13.47 -1.33
N ILE A 206 -2.33 12.28 -1.28
CA ILE A 206 -3.69 12.02 -1.75
C ILE A 206 -4.69 12.48 -0.67
N TYR A 207 -5.35 13.62 -0.94
CA TYR A 207 -6.34 14.23 -0.05
C TYR A 207 -7.17 15.27 -0.82
N PRO A 208 -8.49 15.35 -0.65
CA PRO A 208 -9.33 14.61 0.33
C PRO A 208 -9.78 13.21 -0.14
N GLU A 209 -9.40 12.81 -1.32
CA GLU A 209 -9.84 11.58 -1.97
C GLU A 209 -9.35 10.32 -1.26
N ASP A 210 -9.98 9.18 -1.57
CA ASP A 210 -9.54 7.87 -1.10
C ASP A 210 -8.25 7.42 -1.85
N ARG A 211 -7.42 6.70 -1.15
CA ARG A 211 -6.08 6.29 -1.61
C ARG A 211 -6.13 5.02 -2.44
N GLY A 212 -6.74 5.13 -3.61
CA GLY A 212 -6.80 4.09 -4.61
C GLY A 212 -5.72 4.25 -5.70
N MET A 213 -5.62 3.26 -6.59
CA MET A 213 -4.67 3.26 -7.70
C MET A 213 -4.88 4.45 -8.66
N ASN A 214 -6.13 4.82 -8.95
CA ASN A 214 -6.49 5.98 -9.78
C ASN A 214 -5.92 7.29 -9.23
N TYR A 215 -6.03 7.51 -7.91
CA TYR A 215 -5.47 8.71 -7.28
C TYR A 215 -3.95 8.64 -7.12
N SER A 216 -3.37 7.46 -7.07
CA SER A 216 -1.91 7.29 -7.12
C SER A 216 -1.36 7.70 -8.50
N ILE A 217 -2.04 7.34 -9.58
CA ILE A 217 -1.70 7.78 -10.94
C ILE A 217 -1.83 9.30 -11.05
N LYS A 218 -2.96 9.87 -10.61
CA LYS A 218 -3.18 11.32 -10.60
C LYS A 218 -2.10 12.07 -9.80
N CYS A 219 -1.72 11.55 -8.63
CA CYS A 219 -0.66 12.12 -7.81
C CYS A 219 0.70 12.12 -8.54
N ALA A 220 1.00 11.05 -9.30
CA ALA A 220 2.20 11.00 -10.13
C ALA A 220 2.15 12.02 -11.28
N GLU A 221 1.01 12.19 -11.94
CA GLU A 221 0.82 13.23 -12.97
C GLU A 221 1.00 14.64 -12.40
N GLU A 222 0.42 14.93 -11.23
CA GLU A 222 0.58 16.22 -10.54
C GLU A 222 2.05 16.51 -10.20
N LEU A 223 2.81 15.48 -9.76
CA LEU A 223 4.24 15.60 -9.53
C LEU A 223 5.00 15.92 -10.83
N LEU A 224 4.73 15.18 -11.91
CA LEU A 224 5.37 15.39 -13.20
C LEU A 224 5.08 16.79 -13.77
N CYS A 225 3.85 17.29 -13.63
CA CYS A 225 3.50 18.67 -13.95
C CYS A 225 4.33 19.66 -13.12
N ALA A 226 4.43 19.45 -11.80
CA ALA A 226 5.20 20.31 -10.92
C ALA A 226 6.71 20.32 -11.25
N LEU A 227 7.21 19.25 -11.85
CA LEU A 227 8.60 19.13 -12.32
C LEU A 227 8.82 19.68 -13.74
N GLY A 228 7.75 20.11 -14.46
CA GLY A 228 7.81 20.53 -15.86
C GLY A 228 8.14 19.40 -16.83
N GLU A 229 7.88 18.16 -16.46
CA GLU A 229 8.21 16.97 -17.26
C GLU A 229 7.01 16.40 -18.04
N LEU A 230 5.77 16.75 -17.68
CA LEU A 230 4.59 16.14 -18.30
C LEU A 230 4.47 16.48 -19.79
N GLU A 231 4.78 17.72 -20.18
CA GLU A 231 4.74 18.17 -21.58
C GLU A 231 5.76 17.43 -22.45
N ARG A 232 6.90 16.99 -21.87
CA ARG A 232 7.95 16.23 -22.59
C ARG A 232 7.58 14.77 -22.81
N LEU A 233 6.64 14.20 -22.01
CA LEU A 233 6.21 12.81 -22.13
C LEU A 233 5.05 12.63 -23.11
N THR A 234 4.32 13.73 -23.43
CA THR A 234 3.16 13.73 -24.33
C THR A 234 3.50 14.21 -25.74
N ALA A 235 4.71 14.74 -25.95
CA ALA A 235 5.25 15.14 -27.26
C ALA A 235 6.03 14.00 -27.91
#